data_1801dcd4db00aa90afd216814f65aaad
#
_entry.id   1801dcd4db00aa90afd216814f65aaad
#
_cell.length_a   1.000
_cell.length_b   1.000
_cell.length_c   1.000
_cell.angle_alpha   90.00
_cell.angle_beta   90.00
_cell.angle_gamma   90.00
#
_symmetry.space_group_name_H-M   'P 1'
#
loop_
_entity.id
_entity.type
_entity.pdbx_description
1 polymer ?
#
loop_
_entity_poly.entity_id
_entity_poly.type
_entity_poly.pdbx_seq_one_letter_code
_entity_poly.pdbx_strand_id
1 'polypeptide(L)'
;GGVWQNGGVGGYPGAACDVPSYAYLPFLDRIGFIPSKKYVTQQEIASYTDQLVEYCGLQPHLRFSTKVTGIDYLGTGQWQISTHDMAKGTDSSDYVATHVVSANGPLSTPRMPEVAGMQQFKGESFHTAQWDYGVDLKGKNVGIIGTGASAAQVITSIADEVETLT
;
A
#
# COMPACT_ATOMS: atom_id res chain seq x y z
N GLY A 1 2.61 -4.24 -4.00
CA GLY A 1 2.32 -2.81 -3.97
C GLY A 1 1.29 -2.41 -2.93
N GLY A 2 0.86 -1.16 -2.99
CA GLY A 2 -0.11 -0.60 -2.05
C GLY A 2 0.42 -0.55 -0.62
N VAL A 3 -0.49 -0.66 0.35
CA VAL A 3 -0.19 -0.54 1.79
C VAL A 3 0.73 -1.63 2.35
N TRP A 4 0.91 -2.73 1.63
CA TRP A 4 1.71 -3.88 2.06
C TRP A 4 3.14 -3.88 1.51
N GLN A 5 3.53 -2.91 0.70
CA GLN A 5 4.87 -2.84 0.12
C GLN A 5 5.88 -2.27 1.14
N ASN A 6 7.01 -2.98 1.33
CA ASN A 6 8.12 -2.49 2.14
C ASN A 6 8.86 -1.35 1.43
N GLY A 7 9.17 -0.26 2.17
CA GLY A 7 10.05 0.82 1.71
C GLY A 7 9.52 1.64 0.53
N GLY A 8 8.24 1.59 0.25
CA GLY A 8 7.59 2.37 -0.80
C GLY A 8 6.33 3.06 -0.30
N VAL A 9 5.59 3.66 -1.22
CA VAL A 9 4.28 4.26 -0.91
C VAL A 9 3.40 3.20 -0.25
N GLY A 10 3.08 3.37 1.04
CA GLY A 10 2.13 2.52 1.77
C GLY A 10 2.64 1.81 3.02
N GLY A 11 3.95 1.73 3.24
CA GLY A 11 4.49 1.18 4.50
C GLY A 11 4.63 2.25 5.59
N TYR A 12 4.22 1.96 6.81
CA TYR A 12 4.45 2.80 8.01
C TYR A 12 4.79 1.91 9.20
N PRO A 13 5.43 2.44 10.27
CA PRO A 13 5.76 1.67 11.46
C PRO A 13 4.53 1.00 12.07
N GLY A 14 4.64 -0.28 12.39
CA GLY A 14 3.57 -1.06 12.99
C GLY A 14 2.47 -1.50 12.02
N ALA A 15 2.60 -1.27 10.73
CA ALA A 15 1.60 -1.68 9.75
C ALA A 15 1.30 -3.17 9.85
N ALA A 16 0.05 -3.50 10.11
CA ALA A 16 -0.46 -4.87 10.24
C ALA A 16 -1.90 -4.95 9.73
N CYS A 17 -2.32 -6.13 9.35
CA CYS A 17 -3.71 -6.36 9.01
C CYS A 17 -4.59 -6.29 10.26
N ASP A 18 -5.72 -5.62 10.18
CA ASP A 18 -6.77 -5.55 11.22
C ASP A 18 -7.89 -6.59 11.01
N VAL A 19 -7.75 -7.41 9.97
CA VAL A 19 -8.60 -8.57 9.72
C VAL A 19 -7.83 -9.84 10.13
N PRO A 20 -8.47 -10.85 10.75
CA PRO A 20 -7.80 -12.11 11.07
C PRO A 20 -7.13 -12.73 9.85
N SER A 21 -5.87 -13.13 9.99
CA SER A 21 -5.02 -13.60 8.90
C SER A 21 -5.62 -14.74 8.10
N TYR A 22 -6.30 -15.67 8.77
CA TYR A 22 -6.99 -16.79 8.13
C TYR A 22 -8.20 -16.40 7.27
N ALA A 23 -8.76 -15.21 7.49
CA ALA A 23 -9.83 -14.66 6.65
C ALA A 23 -9.29 -13.75 5.55
N TYR A 24 -8.14 -13.11 5.79
CA TYR A 24 -7.56 -12.13 4.89
C TYR A 24 -6.68 -12.76 3.79
N LEU A 25 -5.86 -13.75 4.14
CA LEU A 25 -4.91 -14.39 3.21
C LEU A 25 -5.59 -15.57 2.48
N PRO A 26 -5.69 -15.53 1.14
CA PRO A 26 -6.33 -16.58 0.37
C PRO A 26 -5.38 -17.78 0.17
N PHE A 27 -5.92 -18.99 -0.02
CA PHE A 27 -5.17 -20.21 -0.40
C PHE A 27 -4.12 -20.69 0.61
N LEU A 28 -4.28 -20.38 1.88
CA LEU A 28 -3.34 -20.78 2.95
C LEU A 28 -3.10 -22.30 2.98
N ASP A 29 -4.17 -23.09 2.84
CA ASP A 29 -4.17 -24.54 2.81
C ASP A 29 -3.40 -25.11 1.62
N ARG A 30 -3.48 -24.44 0.48
CA ARG A 30 -2.83 -24.87 -0.76
C ARG A 30 -1.35 -24.56 -0.79
N ILE A 31 -0.96 -23.44 -0.21
CA ILE A 31 0.44 -23.00 -0.14
C ILE A 31 1.14 -23.67 1.05
N GLY A 32 0.38 -24.13 2.07
CA GLY A 32 0.91 -24.66 3.30
C GLY A 32 1.42 -23.55 4.23
N PHE A 33 0.94 -22.32 4.07
CA PHE A 33 1.36 -21.20 4.88
C PHE A 33 0.56 -21.14 6.18
N ILE A 34 1.26 -20.99 7.30
CA ILE A 34 0.66 -20.80 8.62
C ILE A 34 1.02 -19.40 9.10
N PRO A 35 0.04 -18.48 9.22
CA PRO A 35 0.27 -17.14 9.74
C PRO A 35 0.86 -17.17 11.16
N SER A 36 1.86 -16.35 11.42
CA SER A 36 2.56 -16.31 12.72
C SER A 36 1.67 -15.85 13.88
N LYS A 37 0.61 -15.09 13.56
CA LYS A 37 -0.34 -14.54 14.53
C LYS A 37 -1.68 -14.20 13.88
N LYS A 38 -2.67 -13.89 14.73
CA LYS A 38 -4.03 -13.55 14.29
C LYS A 38 -4.06 -12.35 13.34
N TYR A 39 -3.23 -11.36 13.57
CA TYR A 39 -3.11 -10.15 12.77
C TYR A 39 -1.66 -9.99 12.33
N VAL A 40 -1.35 -10.49 11.15
CA VAL A 40 0.03 -10.51 10.62
C VAL A 40 0.51 -9.14 10.21
N THR A 41 1.82 -8.95 10.27
CA THR A 41 2.47 -7.70 9.89
C THR A 41 2.49 -7.50 8.37
N GLN A 42 2.72 -6.26 7.97
CA GLN A 42 2.95 -5.90 6.58
C GLN A 42 4.03 -6.77 5.91
N GLN A 43 5.16 -6.99 6.58
CA GLN A 43 6.27 -7.79 6.04
C GLN A 43 5.84 -9.23 5.75
N GLU A 44 5.04 -9.80 6.65
CA GLU A 44 4.56 -11.17 6.47
C GLU A 44 3.54 -11.26 5.33
N ILE A 45 2.66 -10.25 5.17
CA ILE A 45 1.73 -10.17 4.04
C ILE A 45 2.50 -10.01 2.73
N ALA A 46 3.52 -9.16 2.68
CA ALA A 46 4.35 -8.98 1.49
C ALA A 46 5.03 -10.30 1.09
N SER A 47 5.68 -10.96 2.04
CA SER A 47 6.31 -12.27 1.83
C SER A 47 5.31 -13.34 1.37
N TYR A 48 4.13 -13.37 1.99
CA TYR A 48 3.06 -14.28 1.56
C TYR A 48 2.59 -14.00 0.12
N THR A 49 2.49 -12.73 -0.24
CA THR A 49 2.11 -12.34 -1.61
C THR A 49 3.13 -12.84 -2.64
N ASP A 50 4.42 -12.77 -2.33
CA ASP A 50 5.47 -13.30 -3.20
C ASP A 50 5.35 -14.82 -3.37
N GLN A 51 5.10 -15.56 -2.27
CA GLN A 51 4.85 -17.01 -2.32
C GLN A 51 3.59 -17.35 -3.14
N LEU A 52 2.53 -16.55 -3.02
CA LEU A 52 1.31 -16.73 -3.80
C LEU A 52 1.55 -16.51 -5.30
N VAL A 53 2.32 -15.49 -5.65
CA VAL A 53 2.72 -15.21 -7.04
C VAL A 53 3.52 -16.37 -7.62
N GLU A 54 4.46 -16.94 -6.86
CA GLU A 54 5.24 -18.10 -7.25
C GLU A 54 4.37 -19.35 -7.41
N TYR A 55 3.56 -19.66 -6.40
CA TYR A 55 2.65 -20.81 -6.40
C TYR A 55 1.70 -20.81 -7.60
N CYS A 56 1.18 -19.64 -7.95
CA CYS A 56 0.26 -19.49 -9.08
C CYS A 56 0.97 -19.30 -10.43
N GLY A 57 2.30 -19.26 -10.48
CA GLY A 57 3.07 -19.06 -11.71
C GLY A 57 2.80 -17.69 -12.37
N LEU A 58 2.55 -16.65 -11.59
CA LEU A 58 2.09 -15.35 -12.11
C LEU A 58 3.21 -14.45 -12.65
N GLN A 59 4.49 -14.71 -12.33
CA GLN A 59 5.61 -13.84 -12.72
C GLN A 59 5.59 -13.43 -14.21
N PRO A 60 5.37 -14.34 -15.19
CA PRO A 60 5.35 -13.96 -16.61
C PRO A 60 4.21 -13.02 -16.99
N HIS A 61 3.17 -12.95 -16.15
CA HIS A 61 1.95 -12.16 -16.39
C HIS A 61 1.96 -10.82 -15.66
N LEU A 62 2.95 -10.55 -14.83
CA LEU A 62 3.07 -9.27 -14.12
C LEU A 62 3.76 -8.21 -14.99
N ARG A 63 3.28 -6.98 -14.89
CA ARG A 63 3.90 -5.80 -15.49
C ARG A 63 4.10 -4.77 -14.38
N PHE A 64 5.35 -4.69 -13.91
CA PHE A 64 5.75 -3.69 -12.92
C PHE A 64 6.06 -2.34 -13.59
N SER A 65 6.18 -1.29 -12.80
CA SER A 65 6.43 0.08 -13.27
C SER A 65 5.47 0.53 -14.38
N THR A 66 4.27 -0.05 -14.42
CA THR A 66 3.27 0.20 -15.46
C THR A 66 2.01 0.73 -14.80
N LYS A 67 1.70 2.00 -15.04
CA LYS A 67 0.49 2.66 -14.55
C LYS A 67 -0.60 2.57 -15.61
N VAL A 68 -1.78 2.06 -15.26
CA VAL A 68 -2.97 2.16 -16.12
C VAL A 68 -3.47 3.61 -16.08
N THR A 69 -3.61 4.23 -17.25
CA THR A 69 -4.02 5.62 -17.41
C THR A 69 -5.42 5.77 -18.01
N GLY A 70 -5.92 4.75 -18.70
CA GLY A 70 -7.26 4.74 -19.26
C GLY A 70 -7.77 3.31 -19.48
N ILE A 71 -9.08 3.17 -19.47
CA ILE A 71 -9.79 1.91 -19.78
C ILE A 71 -11.04 2.30 -20.56
N ASP A 72 -11.07 1.96 -21.86
CA ASP A 72 -12.14 2.35 -22.77
C ASP A 72 -12.83 1.13 -23.38
N TYR A 73 -14.16 1.11 -23.34
CA TYR A 73 -14.94 0.04 -23.95
C TYR A 73 -15.05 0.22 -25.45
N LEU A 74 -14.64 -0.79 -26.22
CA LEU A 74 -14.61 -0.72 -27.69
C LEU A 74 -15.95 -1.03 -28.38
N GLY A 75 -17.01 -1.37 -27.63
CA GLY A 75 -18.31 -1.73 -28.19
C GLY A 75 -18.41 -3.14 -28.77
N THR A 76 -17.31 -3.90 -28.76
CA THR A 76 -17.18 -5.27 -29.36
C THR A 76 -17.04 -6.37 -28.30
N GLY A 77 -17.38 -6.09 -27.05
CA GLY A 77 -17.09 -6.99 -25.92
C GLY A 77 -15.64 -6.95 -25.46
N GLN A 78 -14.89 -5.94 -25.90
CA GLN A 78 -13.48 -5.76 -25.56
C GLN A 78 -13.22 -4.40 -24.96
N TRP A 79 -12.13 -4.30 -24.18
CA TRP A 79 -11.64 -3.12 -23.53
C TRP A 79 -10.25 -2.78 -24.03
N GLN A 80 -10.02 -1.53 -24.39
CA GLN A 80 -8.70 -0.95 -24.61
C GLN A 80 -8.13 -0.48 -23.30
N ILE A 81 -6.90 -0.87 -22.97
CA ILE A 81 -6.21 -0.43 -21.77
C ILE A 81 -5.02 0.44 -22.16
N SER A 82 -5.04 1.69 -21.73
CA SER A 82 -3.94 2.64 -21.89
C SER A 82 -3.03 2.59 -20.67
N THR A 83 -1.73 2.60 -20.89
CA THR A 83 -0.72 2.49 -19.83
C THR A 83 0.38 3.52 -20.00
N HIS A 84 1.03 3.86 -18.89
CA HIS A 84 2.26 4.64 -18.83
C HIS A 84 3.37 3.78 -18.21
N ASP A 85 4.46 3.59 -18.94
CA ASP A 85 5.67 2.92 -18.44
C ASP A 85 6.46 3.94 -17.59
N MET A 86 6.44 3.76 -16.29
CA MET A 86 7.08 4.66 -15.32
C MET A 86 8.61 4.63 -15.38
N ALA A 87 9.20 3.55 -15.94
CA ALA A 87 10.64 3.43 -16.08
C ALA A 87 11.16 4.12 -17.37
N LYS A 88 10.35 4.07 -18.43
CA LYS A 88 10.73 4.65 -19.73
C LYS A 88 10.08 6.01 -19.98
N GLY A 89 9.06 6.38 -19.21
CA GLY A 89 8.30 7.61 -19.44
C GLY A 89 7.48 7.62 -20.75
N THR A 90 7.01 6.44 -21.19
CA THR A 90 6.30 6.30 -22.47
C THR A 90 4.88 5.79 -22.26
N ASP A 91 3.97 6.29 -23.09
CA ASP A 91 2.58 5.83 -23.13
C ASP A 91 2.39 4.72 -24.18
N SER A 92 1.45 3.83 -23.90
CA SER A 92 1.03 2.76 -24.80
C SER A 92 -0.46 2.48 -24.63
N SER A 93 -1.11 2.06 -25.70
CA SER A 93 -2.50 1.57 -25.72
C SER A 93 -2.60 0.18 -26.36
N ASP A 94 -1.57 -0.65 -26.20
CA ASP A 94 -1.42 -1.92 -26.92
C ASP A 94 -2.18 -3.10 -26.28
N TYR A 95 -2.76 -2.88 -25.09
CA TYR A 95 -3.47 -3.96 -24.38
C TYR A 95 -4.95 -3.95 -24.70
N VAL A 96 -5.46 -5.10 -25.13
CA VAL A 96 -6.90 -5.34 -25.32
C VAL A 96 -7.31 -6.56 -24.49
N ALA A 97 -8.42 -6.45 -23.77
CA ALA A 97 -8.94 -7.51 -22.93
C ALA A 97 -10.46 -7.65 -23.04
N THR A 98 -10.97 -8.86 -22.87
CA THR A 98 -12.42 -9.13 -22.78
C THR A 98 -12.96 -8.81 -21.39
N HIS A 99 -12.13 -8.92 -20.36
CA HIS A 99 -12.49 -8.63 -18.98
C HIS A 99 -11.39 -7.79 -18.33
N VAL A 100 -11.79 -6.77 -17.56
CA VAL A 100 -10.91 -5.94 -16.75
C VAL A 100 -11.37 -5.99 -15.29
N VAL A 101 -10.45 -6.35 -14.39
CA VAL A 101 -10.70 -6.35 -12.95
C VAL A 101 -9.90 -5.22 -12.31
N SER A 102 -10.58 -4.24 -11.75
CA SER A 102 -9.95 -3.15 -10.99
C SER A 102 -9.68 -3.63 -9.57
N ALA A 103 -8.41 -3.85 -9.25
CA ALA A 103 -7.95 -4.32 -7.94
C ALA A 103 -6.92 -3.36 -7.30
N ASN A 104 -7.02 -2.07 -7.60
CA ASN A 104 -6.09 -1.02 -7.16
C ASN A 104 -6.15 -0.72 -5.65
N GLY A 105 -7.19 -1.18 -4.95
CA GLY A 105 -7.43 -0.90 -3.53
C GLY A 105 -7.85 0.56 -3.26
N PRO A 106 -8.49 0.82 -2.09
CA PRO A 106 -9.00 2.15 -1.74
C PRO A 106 -8.00 3.01 -0.96
N LEU A 107 -6.89 2.46 -0.44
CA LEU A 107 -6.04 3.10 0.58
C LEU A 107 -4.67 3.57 0.06
N SER A 108 -4.43 3.51 -1.25
CA SER A 108 -3.11 3.81 -1.84
C SER A 108 -2.87 5.29 -2.13
N THR A 109 -3.92 6.11 -2.18
CA THR A 109 -3.82 7.55 -2.46
C THR A 109 -4.00 8.35 -1.17
N PRO A 110 -2.97 9.07 -0.69
CA PRO A 110 -3.07 9.86 0.53
C PRO A 110 -4.01 11.07 0.32
N ARG A 111 -4.77 11.39 1.35
CA ARG A 111 -5.53 12.63 1.40
C ARG A 111 -5.15 13.39 2.66
N MET A 112 -4.48 14.51 2.48
CA MET A 112 -4.12 15.40 3.59
C MET A 112 -5.38 16.11 4.11
N PRO A 113 -5.49 16.31 5.43
CA PRO A 113 -6.62 17.03 6.02
C PRO A 113 -6.57 18.52 5.64
N GLU A 114 -7.74 19.13 5.46
CA GLU A 114 -7.87 20.56 5.20
C GLU A 114 -7.95 21.31 6.53
N VAL A 115 -6.81 21.48 7.20
CA VAL A 115 -6.71 22.18 8.49
C VAL A 115 -6.16 23.59 8.26
N ALA A 116 -6.84 24.58 8.82
CA ALA A 116 -6.39 25.97 8.74
C ALA A 116 -5.00 26.13 9.40
N GLY A 117 -4.08 26.77 8.71
CA GLY A 117 -2.72 26.99 9.22
C GLY A 117 -1.75 25.82 9.02
N MET A 118 -2.15 24.70 8.43
CA MET A 118 -1.28 23.54 8.21
C MET A 118 0.01 23.90 7.45
N GLN A 119 -0.08 24.79 6.47
CA GLN A 119 1.08 25.26 5.68
C GLN A 119 2.02 26.18 6.47
N GLN A 120 1.62 26.64 7.64
CA GLN A 120 2.46 27.45 8.53
C GLN A 120 3.30 26.58 9.48
N PHE A 121 2.98 25.30 9.60
CA PHE A 121 3.77 24.36 10.37
C PHE A 121 5.18 24.26 9.77
N LYS A 122 6.20 24.37 10.62
CA LYS A 122 7.61 24.41 10.21
C LYS A 122 8.34 23.08 10.39
N GLY A 123 7.70 22.11 11.04
CA GLY A 123 8.21 20.75 11.18
C GLY A 123 7.92 19.88 9.96
N GLU A 124 8.47 18.69 9.96
CA GLU A 124 8.17 17.66 8.94
C GLU A 124 6.70 17.21 9.08
N SER A 125 6.03 17.05 7.95
CA SER A 125 4.63 16.66 7.89
C SER A 125 4.39 15.73 6.69
N PHE A 126 3.88 14.54 6.94
CA PHE A 126 3.60 13.55 5.90
C PHE A 126 2.42 12.67 6.26
N HIS A 127 1.84 12.03 5.26
CA HIS A 127 0.75 11.09 5.42
C HIS A 127 1.27 9.68 5.68
N THR A 128 0.60 8.87 6.50
CA THR A 128 1.00 7.47 6.78
C THR A 128 1.15 6.61 5.52
N ALA A 129 0.34 6.85 4.48
CA ALA A 129 0.48 6.17 3.19
C ALA A 129 1.75 6.56 2.40
N GLN A 130 2.45 7.60 2.83
CA GLN A 130 3.71 8.10 2.28
C GLN A 130 4.70 8.36 3.42
N TRP A 131 4.89 7.36 4.27
CA TRP A 131 5.77 7.48 5.42
C TRP A 131 7.21 7.80 4.98
N ASP A 132 7.76 8.86 5.58
CA ASP A 132 9.14 9.27 5.32
C ASP A 132 10.09 8.66 6.37
N TYR A 133 10.76 7.58 5.99
CA TYR A 133 11.77 6.93 6.82
C TYR A 133 13.09 7.71 6.94
N GLY A 134 13.26 8.80 6.20
CA GLY A 134 14.40 9.72 6.33
C GLY A 134 14.27 10.66 7.52
N VAL A 135 13.07 10.79 8.10
CA VAL A 135 12.83 11.63 9.27
C VAL A 135 13.08 10.83 10.55
N ASP A 136 14.09 11.25 11.32
CA ASP A 136 14.36 10.69 12.65
C ASP A 136 13.36 11.27 13.66
N LEU A 137 12.55 10.42 14.28
CA LEU A 137 11.54 10.78 15.27
C LEU A 137 12.06 10.76 16.71
N LYS A 138 13.27 10.24 16.95
CA LYS A 138 13.81 10.06 18.28
C LYS A 138 13.90 11.38 19.05
N GLY A 139 13.26 11.41 20.22
CA GLY A 139 13.22 12.61 21.09
C GLY A 139 12.49 13.81 20.49
N LYS A 140 11.64 13.61 19.48
CA LYS A 140 10.83 14.67 18.87
C LYS A 140 9.45 14.75 19.52
N ASN A 141 8.83 15.92 19.43
CA ASN A 141 7.41 16.10 19.72
C ASN A 141 6.61 15.78 18.46
N VAL A 142 5.80 14.74 18.50
CA VAL A 142 5.06 14.23 17.34
C VAL A 142 3.56 14.38 17.55
N GLY A 143 2.88 15.02 16.61
CA GLY A 143 1.43 15.10 16.55
C GLY A 143 0.88 14.16 15.48
N ILE A 144 -0.20 13.41 15.80
CA ILE A 144 -0.88 12.51 14.86
C ILE A 144 -2.33 12.98 14.70
N ILE A 145 -2.70 13.27 13.46
CA ILE A 145 -4.07 13.64 13.12
C ILE A 145 -4.78 12.42 12.56
N GLY A 146 -5.74 11.89 13.32
CA GLY A 146 -6.56 10.74 12.92
C GLY A 146 -6.73 9.71 14.03
N THR A 147 -7.78 8.89 13.91
CA THR A 147 -8.16 7.85 14.89
C THR A 147 -8.43 6.49 14.23
N GLY A 148 -8.02 6.32 12.98
CA GLY A 148 -8.16 5.06 12.24
C GLY A 148 -7.12 4.02 12.63
N ALA A 149 -7.21 2.82 12.04
CA ALA A 149 -6.28 1.71 12.29
C ALA A 149 -4.81 2.10 12.09
N SER A 150 -4.50 2.89 11.05
CA SER A 150 -3.14 3.37 10.80
C SER A 150 -2.61 4.23 11.93
N ALA A 151 -3.41 5.17 12.47
CA ALA A 151 -3.00 6.00 13.59
C ALA A 151 -2.72 5.15 14.83
N ALA A 152 -3.60 4.21 15.18
CA ALA A 152 -3.42 3.31 16.32
C ALA A 152 -2.13 2.48 16.21
N GLN A 153 -1.84 1.96 15.01
CA GLN A 153 -0.64 1.16 14.75
C GLN A 153 0.64 2.00 14.81
N VAL A 154 0.64 3.21 14.24
CA VAL A 154 1.77 4.14 14.31
C VAL A 154 2.04 4.57 15.76
N ILE A 155 1.01 5.01 16.49
CA ILE A 155 1.11 5.45 17.88
C ILE A 155 1.82 4.39 18.73
N THR A 156 1.37 3.15 18.66
CA THR A 156 1.96 2.06 19.45
C THR A 156 3.37 1.69 19.02
N SER A 157 3.75 2.00 17.78
CA SER A 157 5.08 1.66 17.25
C SER A 157 6.15 2.71 17.53
N ILE A 158 5.78 3.99 17.69
CA ILE A 158 6.74 5.08 17.86
C ILE A 158 6.72 5.67 19.28
N ALA A 159 5.80 5.24 20.14
CA ALA A 159 5.60 5.84 21.46
C ALA A 159 6.86 5.87 22.34
N ASP A 160 7.69 4.81 22.25
CA ASP A 160 8.91 4.69 23.05
C ASP A 160 10.11 5.46 22.45
N GLU A 161 9.98 5.99 21.24
CA GLU A 161 11.07 6.68 20.52
C GLU A 161 10.95 8.20 20.61
N VAL A 162 9.73 8.71 20.75
CA VAL A 162 9.43 10.15 20.72
C VAL A 162 9.45 10.76 22.12
N GLU A 163 9.70 12.06 22.22
CA GLU A 163 9.64 12.80 23.51
C GLU A 163 8.19 13.00 23.97
N THR A 164 7.33 13.43 23.06
CA THR A 164 5.89 13.56 23.29
C THR A 164 5.10 13.07 22.09
N LEU A 165 3.93 12.50 22.35
CA LEU A 165 3.00 12.04 21.34
C LEU A 165 1.60 12.59 21.63
N THR A 166 1.01 13.31 20.68
CA THR A 166 -0.31 13.98 20.81
C THR A 166 -1.22 13.63 19.65
#